data_7377498e0b6ab0c09ed68a9f4a4cd527
#
_entry.id   7377498e0b6ab0c09ed68a9f4a4cd527
#
_cell.length_a   1.000
_cell.length_b   1.000
_cell.length_c   1.000
_cell.angle_alpha   90.00
_cell.angle_beta   90.00
_cell.angle_gamma   90.00
#
_symmetry.space_group_name_H-M   'P 1'
#
loop_
_entity.id
_entity.type
_entity.pdbx_description
1 polymer ?
#
loop_
_entity_poly.entity_id
_entity_poly.type
_entity_poly.pdbx_seq_one_letter_code
_entity_poly.pdbx_strand_id
1 'polypeptide(L)'
;ADTLRDFILDLYHRYPELSEQIEALTLANDPLALSKVLGKRIASLKRGRRFIDYRASVAFARELEAALTDIESGLLERSPEHAFDLVDRFLATAESVLNRVDDSGGAVGEVYRQAVLLWLTAAKGWRDANVDWLERIYQLYQQNDYGVLDPLLPNANLLLTPDQLKQLAWRYENALRKALKSPEQEDKLNFAALRSGVALGQIADALRDPALYERSVLIHSPQPNNLQMKLICEKYLQYEQAETAMRYLNQAWEDRFERDRLELLDKVCVKTGDRKQLKVIRSRLFQSEQSYPNFTRYLEALDEDEKAKACSSAIKQAEQSGNIVLSADLLLNLSQTERAQALVLARHQELAECFYDSLLRLAKAFEKADCSLAATACYRALLLDILAQARSKAYGHGARYYKKLEALAKRIKEFKPLPTHHAFVQQLHAAHGRKKSFWARLES
;
A
#
# COMPACT_ATOMS: atom_id res chain seq x y z
N ALA A 1 -3.66 -27.87 -36.42
CA ALA A 1 -4.95 -27.79 -35.71
C ALA A 1 -5.18 -29.03 -34.86
N ASP A 2 -4.98 -30.25 -35.41
CA ASP A 2 -5.27 -31.51 -34.72
C ASP A 2 -4.38 -31.75 -33.48
N THR A 3 -3.07 -31.47 -33.59
CA THR A 3 -2.12 -31.60 -32.48
C THR A 3 -2.46 -30.68 -31.29
N LEU A 4 -2.94 -29.46 -31.53
CA LEU A 4 -3.37 -28.55 -30.48
C LEU A 4 -4.67 -29.03 -29.82
N ARG A 5 -5.61 -29.55 -30.63
CA ARG A 5 -6.84 -30.14 -30.15
C ARG A 5 -6.58 -31.35 -29.26
N ASP A 6 -5.72 -32.26 -29.69
CA ASP A 6 -5.34 -33.44 -28.92
C ASP A 6 -4.63 -33.06 -27.60
N PHE A 7 -3.78 -32.04 -27.63
CA PHE A 7 -3.15 -31.51 -26.43
C PHE A 7 -4.17 -30.88 -25.44
N ILE A 8 -5.13 -30.11 -25.95
CA ILE A 8 -6.20 -29.53 -25.11
C ILE A 8 -7.08 -30.63 -24.50
N LEU A 9 -7.42 -31.68 -25.26
CA LEU A 9 -8.18 -32.81 -24.76
C LEU A 9 -7.41 -33.61 -23.69
N ASP A 10 -6.10 -33.77 -23.84
CA ASP A 10 -5.24 -34.40 -22.84
C ASP A 10 -5.20 -33.55 -21.54
N LEU A 11 -5.06 -32.23 -21.64
CA LEU A 11 -5.14 -31.32 -20.50
C LEU A 11 -6.51 -31.40 -19.80
N TYR A 12 -7.59 -31.41 -20.55
CA TYR A 12 -8.95 -31.55 -20.05
C TYR A 12 -9.14 -32.80 -19.21
N HIS A 13 -8.59 -33.95 -19.63
CA HIS A 13 -8.70 -35.20 -18.91
C HIS A 13 -7.73 -35.35 -17.74
N ARG A 14 -6.54 -34.75 -17.81
CA ARG A 14 -5.52 -34.86 -16.76
C ARG A 14 -5.70 -33.92 -15.61
N TYR A 15 -6.25 -32.74 -15.87
CA TYR A 15 -6.32 -31.65 -14.91
C TYR A 15 -7.78 -31.17 -14.76
N PRO A 16 -8.53 -31.75 -13.79
CA PRO A 16 -9.92 -31.37 -13.57
C PRO A 16 -10.11 -29.87 -13.30
N GLU A 17 -9.13 -29.21 -12.70
CA GLU A 17 -9.11 -27.77 -12.45
C GLU A 17 -9.06 -26.93 -13.74
N LEU A 18 -8.52 -27.47 -14.85
CA LEU A 18 -8.50 -26.82 -16.15
C LEU A 18 -9.74 -27.16 -17.01
N SER A 19 -10.45 -28.22 -16.69
CA SER A 19 -11.60 -28.68 -17.47
C SER A 19 -12.70 -27.61 -17.52
N GLU A 20 -12.98 -26.94 -16.40
CA GLU A 20 -13.96 -25.86 -16.34
C GLU A 20 -13.56 -24.64 -17.17
N GLN A 21 -12.28 -24.29 -17.21
CA GLN A 21 -11.77 -23.18 -18.02
C GLN A 21 -11.82 -23.53 -19.51
N ILE A 22 -11.46 -24.76 -19.88
CA ILE A 22 -11.54 -25.25 -21.27
C ILE A 22 -12.99 -25.29 -21.73
N GLU A 23 -13.94 -25.74 -20.87
CA GLU A 23 -15.36 -25.73 -21.16
C GLU A 23 -15.87 -24.29 -21.38
N ALA A 24 -15.51 -23.35 -20.52
CA ALA A 24 -15.85 -21.93 -20.69
C ALA A 24 -15.34 -21.36 -22.01
N LEU A 25 -14.10 -21.68 -22.38
CA LEU A 25 -13.53 -21.25 -23.67
C LEU A 25 -14.26 -21.84 -24.89
N THR A 26 -14.68 -23.12 -24.81
CA THR A 26 -15.44 -23.75 -25.91
C THR A 26 -16.85 -23.16 -26.07
N LEU A 27 -17.42 -22.64 -24.98
CA LEU A 27 -18.74 -22.00 -24.94
C LEU A 27 -18.71 -20.49 -25.17
N ALA A 28 -17.54 -19.91 -25.42
CA ALA A 28 -17.37 -18.47 -25.56
C ALA A 28 -18.27 -17.84 -26.68
N ASN A 29 -18.73 -18.64 -27.62
CA ASN A 29 -19.67 -18.20 -28.70
C ASN A 29 -21.16 -18.44 -28.38
N ASP A 30 -21.48 -19.08 -27.23
CA ASP A 30 -22.83 -19.28 -26.73
C ASP A 30 -23.01 -18.68 -25.34
N PRO A 31 -23.39 -17.39 -25.24
CA PRO A 31 -23.52 -16.70 -23.96
C PRO A 31 -24.50 -17.39 -22.99
N LEU A 32 -25.56 -18.01 -23.49
CA LEU A 32 -26.54 -18.67 -22.64
C LEU A 32 -25.97 -19.97 -22.00
N ALA A 33 -25.26 -20.78 -22.81
CA ALA A 33 -24.61 -21.98 -22.31
C ALA A 33 -23.49 -21.65 -21.34
N LEU A 34 -22.65 -20.67 -21.66
CA LEU A 34 -21.60 -20.18 -20.79
C LEU A 34 -22.15 -19.66 -19.45
N SER A 35 -23.23 -18.85 -19.49
CA SER A 35 -23.89 -18.35 -18.28
C SER A 35 -24.39 -19.48 -17.37
N LYS A 36 -24.93 -20.58 -17.93
CA LYS A 36 -25.37 -21.74 -17.16
C LYS A 36 -24.20 -22.46 -16.46
N VAL A 37 -23.07 -22.63 -17.14
CA VAL A 37 -21.87 -23.28 -16.58
C VAL A 37 -21.31 -22.43 -15.44
N LEU A 38 -21.05 -21.13 -15.70
CA LEU A 38 -20.53 -20.22 -14.68
C LEU A 38 -21.50 -20.05 -13.50
N GLY A 39 -22.81 -20.04 -13.77
CA GLY A 39 -23.82 -20.00 -12.71
C GLY A 39 -23.79 -21.21 -11.78
N LYS A 40 -23.50 -22.42 -12.28
CA LYS A 40 -23.30 -23.61 -11.44
C LYS A 40 -22.03 -23.48 -10.57
N ARG A 41 -20.95 -22.96 -11.15
CA ARG A 41 -19.68 -22.72 -10.44
C ARG A 41 -19.90 -21.73 -9.29
N ILE A 42 -20.55 -20.59 -9.54
CA ILE A 42 -20.86 -19.58 -8.51
C ILE A 42 -21.78 -20.20 -7.42
N ALA A 43 -22.78 -20.98 -7.79
CA ALA A 43 -23.67 -21.65 -6.84
C ALA A 43 -22.91 -22.65 -5.95
N SER A 44 -21.84 -23.28 -6.44
CA SER A 44 -20.99 -24.17 -5.65
C SER A 44 -20.20 -23.42 -4.57
N LEU A 45 -19.79 -22.17 -4.83
CA LEU A 45 -19.11 -21.32 -3.84
C LEU A 45 -19.98 -21.09 -2.60
N LYS A 46 -21.27 -20.80 -2.80
CA LYS A 46 -22.22 -20.57 -1.70
C LYS A 46 -22.44 -21.82 -0.84
N ARG A 47 -22.37 -23.02 -1.45
CA ARG A 47 -22.61 -24.29 -0.77
C ARG A 47 -21.38 -24.86 -0.07
N GLY A 48 -20.19 -24.34 -0.35
CA GLY A 48 -18.94 -24.80 0.24
C GLY A 48 -18.94 -24.65 1.77
N ARG A 49 -18.60 -25.73 2.49
CA ARG A 49 -18.57 -25.73 3.98
C ARG A 49 -17.17 -25.91 4.54
N ARG A 50 -16.19 -26.29 3.70
CA ARG A 50 -14.81 -26.52 4.14
C ARG A 50 -14.15 -25.19 4.49
N PHE A 51 -13.52 -25.14 5.67
CA PHE A 51 -12.66 -24.01 6.04
C PHE A 51 -11.40 -23.99 5.18
N ILE A 52 -10.99 -22.81 4.73
CA ILE A 52 -9.83 -22.54 3.90
C ILE A 52 -8.84 -21.75 4.75
N ASP A 53 -7.70 -22.36 5.05
CA ASP A 53 -6.66 -21.75 5.86
C ASP A 53 -5.87 -20.67 5.07
N TYR A 54 -5.06 -19.88 5.79
CA TYR A 54 -4.25 -18.83 5.22
C TYR A 54 -3.37 -19.26 4.03
N ARG A 55 -2.81 -20.48 4.07
CA ARG A 55 -1.91 -20.96 2.99
C ARG A 55 -2.70 -21.27 1.72
N ALA A 56 -3.92 -21.73 1.85
CA ALA A 56 -4.81 -22.06 0.73
C ALA A 56 -5.59 -20.84 0.22
N SER A 57 -5.71 -19.75 1.01
CA SER A 57 -6.54 -18.58 0.66
C SER A 57 -6.12 -17.91 -0.66
N VAL A 58 -4.82 -17.81 -0.95
CA VAL A 58 -4.31 -17.22 -2.20
C VAL A 58 -4.66 -18.09 -3.42
N ALA A 59 -4.58 -19.41 -3.30
CA ALA A 59 -4.98 -20.32 -4.39
C ALA A 59 -6.49 -20.22 -4.63
N PHE A 60 -7.28 -20.18 -3.57
CA PHE A 60 -8.73 -20.00 -3.65
C PHE A 60 -9.12 -18.64 -4.23
N ALA A 61 -8.42 -17.56 -3.88
CA ALA A 61 -8.64 -16.25 -4.50
C ALA A 61 -8.44 -16.27 -6.02
N ARG A 62 -7.42 -17.01 -6.51
CA ARG A 62 -7.20 -17.19 -7.97
C ARG A 62 -8.34 -17.96 -8.65
N GLU A 63 -8.94 -18.95 -7.98
CA GLU A 63 -10.12 -19.64 -8.50
C GLU A 63 -11.33 -18.71 -8.65
N LEU A 64 -11.53 -17.82 -7.67
CA LEU A 64 -12.57 -16.78 -7.71
C LEU A 64 -12.29 -15.76 -8.81
N GLU A 65 -11.05 -15.28 -8.93
CA GLU A 65 -10.60 -14.34 -9.95
C GLU A 65 -10.79 -14.92 -11.36
N ALA A 66 -10.47 -16.20 -11.57
CA ALA A 66 -10.68 -16.88 -12.84
C ALA A 66 -12.17 -16.90 -13.23
N ALA A 67 -13.08 -17.13 -12.26
CA ALA A 67 -14.52 -17.08 -12.53
C ALA A 67 -14.99 -15.67 -12.97
N LEU A 68 -14.45 -14.61 -12.37
CA LEU A 68 -14.74 -13.23 -12.78
C LEU A 68 -14.17 -12.91 -14.17
N THR A 69 -12.96 -13.37 -14.45
CA THR A 69 -12.32 -13.19 -15.77
C THR A 69 -13.11 -13.89 -16.86
N ASP A 70 -13.65 -15.09 -16.59
CA ASP A 70 -14.49 -15.83 -17.54
C ASP A 70 -15.82 -15.08 -17.82
N ILE A 71 -16.42 -14.44 -16.79
CA ILE A 71 -17.62 -13.60 -16.97
C ILE A 71 -17.27 -12.36 -17.79
N GLU A 72 -16.19 -11.67 -17.44
CA GLU A 72 -15.77 -10.44 -18.10
C GLU A 72 -15.48 -10.66 -19.58
N SER A 73 -14.58 -11.60 -19.88
CA SER A 73 -14.13 -11.86 -21.25
C SER A 73 -15.19 -12.56 -22.11
N GLY A 74 -16.02 -13.41 -21.51
CA GLY A 74 -17.00 -14.19 -22.24
C GLY A 74 -18.37 -13.52 -22.43
N LEU A 75 -18.81 -12.70 -21.47
CA LEU A 75 -20.18 -12.20 -21.42
C LEU A 75 -20.32 -10.68 -21.41
N LEU A 76 -19.36 -9.92 -20.87
CA LEU A 76 -19.53 -8.49 -20.60
C LEU A 76 -19.94 -7.68 -21.85
N GLU A 77 -19.26 -7.90 -22.97
CA GLU A 77 -19.58 -7.21 -24.25
C GLU A 77 -20.74 -7.84 -25.02
N ARG A 78 -20.90 -9.18 -24.94
CA ARG A 78 -21.82 -9.94 -25.76
C ARG A 78 -23.22 -10.07 -25.16
N SER A 79 -23.29 -10.12 -23.83
CA SER A 79 -24.53 -10.28 -23.07
C SER A 79 -24.42 -9.67 -21.68
N PRO A 80 -24.42 -8.32 -21.60
CA PRO A 80 -24.26 -7.60 -20.33
C PRO A 80 -25.28 -8.02 -19.27
N GLU A 81 -26.49 -8.40 -19.67
CA GLU A 81 -27.55 -8.91 -18.79
C GLU A 81 -27.10 -10.18 -18.05
N HIS A 82 -26.59 -11.18 -18.80
CA HIS A 82 -26.11 -12.42 -18.18
C HIS A 82 -24.84 -12.17 -17.35
N ALA A 83 -23.96 -11.27 -17.78
CA ALA A 83 -22.79 -10.86 -16.98
C ALA A 83 -23.24 -10.24 -15.67
N PHE A 84 -24.21 -9.33 -15.69
CA PHE A 84 -24.76 -8.70 -14.50
C PHE A 84 -25.38 -9.72 -13.54
N ASP A 85 -26.25 -10.62 -14.02
CA ASP A 85 -26.88 -11.67 -13.18
C ASP A 85 -25.81 -12.53 -12.48
N LEU A 86 -24.78 -12.94 -13.22
CA LEU A 86 -23.73 -13.77 -12.65
C LEU A 86 -22.88 -13.04 -11.61
N VAL A 87 -22.51 -11.80 -11.87
CA VAL A 87 -21.71 -11.01 -10.90
C VAL A 87 -22.56 -10.64 -9.69
N ASP A 88 -23.84 -10.34 -9.86
CA ASP A 88 -24.75 -10.10 -8.73
C ASP A 88 -24.87 -11.34 -7.82
N ARG A 89 -25.00 -12.52 -8.42
CA ARG A 89 -24.99 -13.80 -7.70
C ARG A 89 -23.65 -14.11 -7.07
N PHE A 90 -22.54 -13.73 -7.71
CA PHE A 90 -21.19 -13.88 -7.16
C PHE A 90 -21.03 -13.01 -5.91
N LEU A 91 -21.40 -11.73 -5.96
CA LEU A 91 -21.37 -10.82 -4.81
C LEU A 91 -22.21 -11.35 -3.64
N ALA A 92 -23.38 -11.96 -3.93
CA ALA A 92 -24.24 -12.58 -2.92
C ALA A 92 -23.59 -13.82 -2.24
N THR A 93 -22.43 -14.29 -2.68
CA THR A 93 -21.67 -15.36 -1.99
C THR A 93 -20.68 -14.82 -0.95
N ALA A 94 -20.42 -13.51 -0.92
CA ALA A 94 -19.33 -12.91 -0.13
C ALA A 94 -19.38 -13.29 1.35
N GLU A 95 -20.52 -13.12 1.99
CA GLU A 95 -20.67 -13.47 3.40
C GLU A 95 -20.36 -14.95 3.68
N SER A 96 -20.92 -15.85 2.90
CA SER A 96 -20.72 -17.30 3.09
C SER A 96 -19.28 -17.75 2.81
N VAL A 97 -18.59 -17.07 1.90
CA VAL A 97 -17.20 -17.35 1.55
C VAL A 97 -16.26 -16.79 2.60
N LEU A 98 -16.40 -15.51 2.96
CA LEU A 98 -15.51 -14.85 3.93
C LEU A 98 -15.62 -15.45 5.33
N ASN A 99 -16.80 -15.94 5.73
CA ASN A 99 -16.99 -16.63 6.99
C ASN A 99 -16.23 -17.96 7.11
N ARG A 100 -15.76 -18.56 6.01
CA ARG A 100 -15.05 -19.84 5.99
C ARG A 100 -13.60 -19.76 5.47
N VAL A 101 -13.08 -18.57 5.27
CA VAL A 101 -11.71 -18.36 4.77
C VAL A 101 -10.91 -17.54 5.78
N ASP A 102 -9.69 -17.97 6.07
CA ASP A 102 -8.70 -17.10 6.71
C ASP A 102 -8.11 -16.14 5.66
N ASP A 103 -8.78 -15.00 5.49
CA ASP A 103 -8.37 -13.95 4.56
C ASP A 103 -7.52 -12.85 5.23
N SER A 104 -6.71 -13.20 6.23
CA SER A 104 -5.81 -12.24 6.90
C SER A 104 -4.85 -11.53 5.93
N GLY A 105 -4.61 -12.11 4.75
CA GLY A 105 -3.84 -11.50 3.65
C GLY A 105 -4.67 -10.62 2.71
N GLY A 106 -5.99 -10.58 2.83
CA GLY A 106 -6.91 -9.76 2.04
C GLY A 106 -7.12 -10.18 0.58
N ALA A 107 -6.58 -11.33 0.16
CA ALA A 107 -6.60 -11.75 -1.23
C ALA A 107 -8.02 -12.06 -1.74
N VAL A 108 -8.84 -12.74 -0.92
CA VAL A 108 -10.22 -13.08 -1.28
C VAL A 108 -11.11 -11.84 -1.27
N GLY A 109 -10.99 -10.99 -0.25
CA GLY A 109 -11.71 -9.72 -0.18
C GLY A 109 -11.42 -8.81 -1.36
N GLU A 110 -10.17 -8.82 -1.87
CA GLU A 110 -9.80 -8.05 -3.06
C GLU A 110 -10.54 -8.51 -4.32
N VAL A 111 -10.72 -9.83 -4.51
CA VAL A 111 -11.50 -10.34 -5.65
C VAL A 111 -12.97 -9.86 -5.59
N TYR A 112 -13.58 -9.84 -4.40
CA TYR A 112 -14.93 -9.29 -4.26
C TYR A 112 -14.98 -7.78 -4.53
N ARG A 113 -13.95 -7.00 -4.15
CA ARG A 113 -13.86 -5.57 -4.50
C ARG A 113 -13.78 -5.36 -6.02
N GLN A 114 -13.02 -6.19 -6.72
CA GLN A 114 -12.98 -6.18 -8.19
C GLN A 114 -14.33 -6.59 -8.80
N ALA A 115 -15.01 -7.56 -8.23
CA ALA A 115 -16.35 -7.96 -8.66
C ALA A 115 -17.36 -6.80 -8.60
N VAL A 116 -17.23 -5.87 -7.63
CA VAL A 116 -18.09 -4.66 -7.57
C VAL A 116 -17.91 -3.78 -8.80
N LEU A 117 -16.69 -3.59 -9.27
CA LEU A 117 -16.41 -2.78 -10.46
C LEU A 117 -16.97 -3.45 -11.72
N LEU A 118 -16.82 -4.77 -11.81
CA LEU A 118 -17.41 -5.56 -12.89
C LEU A 118 -18.95 -5.50 -12.85
N TRP A 119 -19.56 -5.57 -11.67
CA TRP A 119 -21.00 -5.41 -11.46
C TRP A 119 -21.49 -4.07 -11.99
N LEU A 120 -20.82 -2.96 -11.64
CA LEU A 120 -21.16 -1.62 -12.13
C LEU A 120 -21.03 -1.52 -13.65
N THR A 121 -19.99 -2.13 -14.22
CA THR A 121 -19.72 -2.11 -15.66
C THR A 121 -20.78 -2.92 -16.43
N ALA A 122 -21.13 -4.10 -15.94
CA ALA A 122 -22.17 -4.95 -16.52
C ALA A 122 -23.55 -4.29 -16.42
N ALA A 123 -23.88 -3.71 -15.26
CA ALA A 123 -25.11 -2.96 -15.06
C ALA A 123 -25.22 -1.76 -16.00
N LYS A 124 -24.12 -1.04 -16.24
CA LYS A 124 -24.04 0.06 -17.20
C LYS A 124 -24.29 -0.42 -18.64
N GLY A 125 -23.75 -1.59 -19.01
CA GLY A 125 -23.93 -2.19 -20.32
C GLY A 125 -25.36 -2.69 -20.56
N TRP A 126 -25.99 -3.27 -19.54
CA TRP A 126 -27.38 -3.77 -19.61
C TRP A 126 -28.42 -2.64 -19.49
N ARG A 127 -28.27 -1.77 -18.50
CA ARG A 127 -29.05 -0.54 -18.26
C ARG A 127 -30.58 -0.71 -18.41
N ASP A 128 -31.15 -1.74 -17.75
CA ASP A 128 -32.59 -1.97 -17.76
C ASP A 128 -33.33 -0.76 -17.14
N ALA A 129 -34.26 -0.20 -17.93
CA ALA A 129 -35.06 0.94 -17.52
C ALA A 129 -36.07 0.64 -16.39
N ASN A 130 -36.36 -0.66 -16.15
CA ASN A 130 -37.26 -1.09 -15.06
C ASN A 130 -36.56 -1.20 -13.71
N VAL A 131 -35.23 -1.09 -13.67
CA VAL A 131 -34.46 -1.16 -12.43
C VAL A 131 -34.25 0.22 -11.84
N ASP A 132 -34.71 0.42 -10.62
CA ASP A 132 -34.32 1.60 -9.82
C ASP A 132 -32.88 1.40 -9.31
N TRP A 133 -31.91 1.88 -10.11
CA TRP A 133 -30.49 1.74 -9.82
C TRP A 133 -30.06 2.45 -8.53
N LEU A 134 -30.71 3.57 -8.18
CA LEU A 134 -30.44 4.27 -6.93
C LEU A 134 -30.81 3.38 -5.74
N GLU A 135 -32.03 2.83 -5.75
CA GLU A 135 -32.49 1.94 -4.68
C GLU A 135 -31.65 0.65 -4.65
N ARG A 136 -31.30 0.08 -5.82
CA ARG A 136 -30.48 -1.14 -5.90
C ARG A 136 -29.09 -0.93 -5.28
N ILE A 137 -28.42 0.18 -5.60
CA ILE A 137 -27.11 0.54 -5.01
C ILE A 137 -27.25 0.78 -3.49
N TYR A 138 -28.30 1.48 -3.07
CA TYR A 138 -28.54 1.73 -1.65
C TYR A 138 -28.71 0.42 -0.88
N GLN A 139 -29.55 -0.49 -1.35
CA GLN A 139 -29.80 -1.78 -0.70
C GLN A 139 -28.57 -2.68 -0.71
N LEU A 140 -27.83 -2.73 -1.80
CA LEU A 140 -26.61 -3.51 -1.89
C LEU A 140 -25.58 -3.03 -0.87
N TYR A 141 -25.36 -1.72 -0.75
CA TYR A 141 -24.39 -1.16 0.20
C TYR A 141 -24.77 -1.39 1.66
N GLN A 142 -26.06 -1.55 1.98
CA GLN A 142 -26.46 -1.91 3.37
C GLN A 142 -25.91 -3.27 3.82
N GLN A 143 -25.50 -4.15 2.88
CA GLN A 143 -24.94 -5.47 3.16
C GLN A 143 -23.40 -5.46 3.26
N ASN A 144 -22.78 -4.28 3.37
CA ASN A 144 -21.32 -4.12 3.40
C ASN A 144 -20.74 -4.36 4.80
N ASP A 145 -20.84 -5.58 5.31
CA ASP A 145 -20.33 -5.91 6.65
C ASP A 145 -18.81 -6.22 6.65
N TYR A 146 -18.25 -6.66 5.52
CA TYR A 146 -16.83 -7.02 5.37
C TYR A 146 -15.99 -5.98 4.61
N GLY A 147 -16.55 -4.81 4.26
CA GLY A 147 -15.85 -3.79 3.47
C GLY A 147 -15.55 -4.19 2.02
N VAL A 148 -16.12 -5.30 1.53
CA VAL A 148 -15.91 -5.74 0.14
C VAL A 148 -16.71 -4.94 -0.87
N LEU A 149 -17.74 -4.21 -0.43
CA LEU A 149 -18.55 -3.31 -1.26
C LEU A 149 -18.05 -1.84 -1.20
N ASP A 150 -16.92 -1.57 -0.55
CA ASP A 150 -16.35 -0.22 -0.48
C ASP A 150 -16.15 0.46 -1.84
N PRO A 151 -15.81 -0.24 -2.94
CA PRO A 151 -15.72 0.37 -4.27
C PRO A 151 -17.07 0.79 -4.87
N LEU A 152 -18.22 0.39 -4.32
CA LEU A 152 -19.54 0.63 -4.91
C LEU A 152 -19.89 2.11 -4.98
N LEU A 153 -19.88 2.79 -3.84
CA LEU A 153 -20.33 4.19 -3.76
C LEU A 153 -19.38 5.18 -4.45
N PRO A 154 -18.03 5.07 -4.33
CA PRO A 154 -17.12 5.96 -5.04
C PRO A 154 -17.22 5.87 -6.57
N ASN A 155 -17.69 4.73 -7.10
CA ASN A 155 -17.86 4.46 -8.52
C ASN A 155 -19.34 4.46 -8.98
N ALA A 156 -20.27 4.84 -8.12
CA ALA A 156 -21.70 4.85 -8.44
C ALA A 156 -22.08 5.82 -9.59
N ASN A 157 -21.22 6.78 -9.91
CA ASN A 157 -21.34 7.66 -11.07
C ASN A 157 -21.29 6.93 -12.43
N LEU A 158 -20.91 5.65 -12.46
CA LEU A 158 -21.01 4.82 -13.65
C LEU A 158 -22.47 4.51 -14.01
N LEU A 159 -23.38 4.50 -13.03
CA LEU A 159 -24.81 4.19 -13.19
C LEU A 159 -25.72 5.35 -12.87
N LEU A 160 -25.41 6.12 -11.83
CA LEU A 160 -26.27 7.18 -11.33
C LEU A 160 -25.90 8.53 -11.93
N THR A 161 -26.92 9.32 -12.22
CA THR A 161 -26.74 10.73 -12.60
C THR A 161 -26.30 11.56 -11.39
N PRO A 162 -25.72 12.76 -11.60
CA PRO A 162 -25.36 13.65 -10.48
C PRO A 162 -26.52 13.94 -9.54
N ASP A 163 -27.73 14.07 -10.04
CA ASP A 163 -28.93 14.34 -9.21
C ASP A 163 -29.35 13.11 -8.40
N GLN A 164 -29.23 11.91 -8.96
CA GLN A 164 -29.45 10.67 -8.22
C GLN A 164 -28.38 10.47 -7.13
N LEU A 165 -27.11 10.79 -7.42
CA LEU A 165 -26.05 10.77 -6.41
C LEU A 165 -26.30 11.78 -5.27
N LYS A 166 -26.81 12.98 -5.57
CA LYS A 166 -27.21 13.96 -4.54
C LYS A 166 -28.40 13.45 -3.71
N GLN A 167 -29.37 12.76 -4.31
CA GLN A 167 -30.46 12.12 -3.59
C GLN A 167 -29.95 11.01 -2.66
N LEU A 168 -29.00 10.20 -3.13
CA LEU A 168 -28.35 9.17 -2.33
C LEU A 168 -27.55 9.78 -1.17
N ALA A 169 -26.78 10.85 -1.43
CA ALA A 169 -26.07 11.60 -0.39
C ALA A 169 -27.03 12.15 0.67
N TRP A 170 -28.16 12.72 0.26
CA TRP A 170 -29.18 13.22 1.20
C TRP A 170 -29.74 12.11 2.09
N ARG A 171 -29.99 10.92 1.55
CA ARG A 171 -30.44 9.76 2.34
C ARG A 171 -29.42 9.41 3.44
N TYR A 172 -28.13 9.31 3.09
CA TYR A 172 -27.09 9.00 4.06
C TYR A 172 -26.81 10.14 5.06
N GLU A 173 -26.91 11.40 4.62
CA GLU A 173 -26.82 12.54 5.53
C GLU A 173 -27.94 12.53 6.58
N ASN A 174 -29.17 12.26 6.18
CA ASN A 174 -30.29 12.14 7.11
C ASN A 174 -30.14 10.95 8.06
N ALA A 175 -29.66 9.81 7.55
CA ALA A 175 -29.37 8.64 8.39
C ALA A 175 -28.27 8.93 9.42
N LEU A 176 -27.20 9.63 9.02
CA LEU A 176 -26.13 10.09 9.90
C LEU A 176 -26.66 11.00 11.00
N ARG A 177 -27.41 12.05 10.63
CA ARG A 177 -28.00 13.00 11.59
C ARG A 177 -28.99 12.34 12.55
N LYS A 178 -29.77 11.35 12.07
CA LYS A 178 -30.68 10.58 12.91
C LYS A 178 -29.92 9.68 13.89
N ALA A 179 -28.88 8.99 13.43
CA ALA A 179 -28.07 8.12 14.27
C ALA A 179 -27.37 8.90 15.40
N LEU A 180 -26.89 10.13 15.12
CA LEU A 180 -26.25 11.00 16.12
C LEU A 180 -27.21 11.57 17.17
N LYS A 181 -28.53 11.58 16.89
CA LYS A 181 -29.55 12.06 17.86
C LYS A 181 -30.10 10.95 18.76
N SER A 182 -29.71 9.69 18.54
CA SER A 182 -30.21 8.57 19.34
C SER A 182 -29.55 8.54 20.73
N PRO A 183 -30.30 8.62 21.84
CA PRO A 183 -29.72 8.72 23.19
C PRO A 183 -29.10 7.40 23.71
N GLU A 184 -29.29 6.30 23.03
CA GLU A 184 -28.92 4.98 23.54
C GLU A 184 -27.42 4.62 23.45
N GLN A 185 -26.55 5.57 23.02
CA GLN A 185 -25.16 5.25 22.67
C GLN A 185 -24.12 6.29 23.10
N GLU A 186 -24.33 7.03 24.18
CA GLU A 186 -23.33 8.01 24.64
C GLU A 186 -21.95 7.41 24.94
N ASP A 187 -21.87 6.10 25.26
CA ASP A 187 -20.61 5.40 25.59
C ASP A 187 -20.21 4.28 24.61
N LYS A 188 -20.95 4.07 23.51
CA LYS A 188 -20.63 3.01 22.52
C LYS A 188 -20.38 3.58 21.14
N LEU A 189 -19.43 2.99 20.42
CA LEU A 189 -19.16 3.32 19.02
C LEU A 189 -20.46 3.23 18.21
N ASN A 190 -20.94 4.38 17.69
CA ASN A 190 -22.16 4.43 16.90
C ASN A 190 -21.88 3.95 15.46
N PHE A 191 -21.95 2.64 15.25
CA PHE A 191 -21.69 2.01 13.96
C PHE A 191 -22.62 2.52 12.84
N ALA A 192 -23.87 2.87 13.16
CA ALA A 192 -24.80 3.40 12.17
C ALA A 192 -24.39 4.81 11.70
N ALA A 193 -23.94 5.67 12.63
CA ALA A 193 -23.39 6.97 12.30
C ALA A 193 -22.09 6.83 11.50
N LEU A 194 -21.17 5.95 11.93
CA LEU A 194 -19.92 5.70 11.24
C LEU A 194 -20.16 5.22 9.79
N ARG A 195 -21.00 4.20 9.60
CA ARG A 195 -21.36 3.66 8.27
C ARG A 195 -21.95 4.75 7.37
N SER A 196 -22.88 5.55 7.90
CA SER A 196 -23.51 6.61 7.14
C SER A 196 -22.55 7.74 6.77
N GLY A 197 -21.64 8.10 7.68
CA GLY A 197 -20.59 9.09 7.42
C GLY A 197 -19.60 8.64 6.35
N VAL A 198 -19.15 7.37 6.42
CA VAL A 198 -18.27 6.76 5.41
C VAL A 198 -18.96 6.73 4.05
N ALA A 199 -20.22 6.26 4.00
CA ALA A 199 -20.99 6.24 2.76
C ALA A 199 -21.13 7.64 2.13
N LEU A 200 -21.42 8.65 2.93
CA LEU A 200 -21.53 10.03 2.47
C LEU A 200 -20.19 10.54 1.90
N GLY A 201 -19.07 10.22 2.57
CA GLY A 201 -17.73 10.55 2.08
C GLY A 201 -17.39 9.85 0.76
N GLN A 202 -17.81 8.59 0.58
CA GLN A 202 -17.61 7.84 -0.68
C GLN A 202 -18.48 8.39 -1.82
N ILE A 203 -19.70 8.85 -1.55
CA ILE A 203 -20.55 9.51 -2.55
C ILE A 203 -19.94 10.87 -2.96
N ALA A 204 -19.27 11.56 -2.03
CA ALA A 204 -18.53 12.77 -2.36
C ALA A 204 -17.42 12.50 -3.40
N ASP A 205 -16.76 11.35 -3.35
CA ASP A 205 -15.80 10.93 -4.38
C ASP A 205 -16.49 10.70 -5.75
N ALA A 206 -17.64 10.04 -5.77
CA ALA A 206 -18.42 9.84 -7.00
C ALA A 206 -18.87 11.16 -7.64
N LEU A 207 -19.20 12.16 -6.82
CA LEU A 207 -19.60 13.51 -7.24
C LEU A 207 -18.41 14.43 -7.52
N ARG A 208 -17.18 14.05 -7.13
CA ARG A 208 -15.99 14.91 -7.10
C ARG A 208 -16.26 16.21 -6.29
N ASP A 209 -16.96 16.07 -5.19
CA ASP A 209 -17.39 17.17 -4.34
C ASP A 209 -16.67 17.13 -2.97
N PRO A 210 -15.51 17.80 -2.82
CA PRO A 210 -14.79 17.82 -1.56
C PRO A 210 -15.55 18.54 -0.44
N ALA A 211 -16.49 19.46 -0.77
CA ALA A 211 -17.30 20.13 0.23
C ALA A 211 -18.34 19.17 0.84
N LEU A 212 -18.84 18.21 0.06
CA LEU A 212 -19.67 17.13 0.59
C LEU A 212 -18.86 16.21 1.53
N TYR A 213 -17.59 15.91 1.17
CA TYR A 213 -16.70 15.15 2.05
C TYR A 213 -16.45 15.90 3.37
N GLU A 214 -16.07 17.17 3.30
CA GLU A 214 -15.90 18.04 4.49
C GLU A 214 -17.16 18.00 5.36
N ARG A 215 -18.34 18.19 4.76
CA ARG A 215 -19.63 18.16 5.45
C ARG A 215 -19.87 16.81 6.14
N SER A 216 -19.52 15.69 5.51
CA SER A 216 -19.64 14.35 6.12
C SER A 216 -18.83 14.23 7.41
N VAL A 217 -17.64 14.81 7.44
CA VAL A 217 -16.78 14.85 8.62
C VAL A 217 -17.34 15.79 9.69
N LEU A 218 -17.71 17.01 9.31
CA LEU A 218 -18.16 18.05 10.25
C LEU A 218 -19.49 17.75 10.92
N ILE A 219 -20.39 16.98 10.28
CA ILE A 219 -21.63 16.52 10.92
C ILE A 219 -21.32 15.63 12.13
N HIS A 220 -20.31 14.77 12.04
CA HIS A 220 -19.90 13.88 13.12
C HIS A 220 -18.92 14.56 14.09
N SER A 221 -18.03 15.38 13.58
CA SER A 221 -16.98 16.09 14.34
C SER A 221 -16.96 17.57 13.96
N PRO A 222 -17.79 18.41 14.62
CA PRO A 222 -17.85 19.86 14.32
C PRO A 222 -16.49 20.57 14.52
N GLN A 223 -15.63 20.01 15.35
CA GLN A 223 -14.25 20.43 15.54
C GLN A 223 -13.33 19.25 15.11
N PRO A 224 -12.94 19.19 13.83
CA PRO A 224 -12.17 18.08 13.32
C PRO A 224 -10.76 18.04 13.95
N ASN A 225 -10.30 16.85 14.31
CA ASN A 225 -8.93 16.63 14.75
C ASN A 225 -7.95 16.70 13.56
N ASN A 226 -6.65 16.70 13.86
CA ASN A 226 -5.63 16.87 12.79
C ASN A 226 -5.66 15.78 11.73
N LEU A 227 -6.02 14.53 12.05
CA LEU A 227 -6.18 13.47 11.07
C LEU A 227 -7.36 13.77 10.13
N GLN A 228 -8.48 14.22 10.67
CA GLN A 228 -9.65 14.62 9.88
C GLN A 228 -9.35 15.86 9.02
N MET A 229 -8.65 16.84 9.57
CA MET A 229 -8.19 18.02 8.82
C MET A 229 -7.27 17.63 7.66
N LYS A 230 -6.34 16.70 7.89
CA LYS A 230 -5.48 16.12 6.85
C LYS A 230 -6.30 15.53 5.71
N LEU A 231 -7.24 14.64 6.03
CA LEU A 231 -8.10 13.99 5.03
C LEU A 231 -8.96 14.99 4.24
N ILE A 232 -9.51 16.02 4.91
CA ILE A 232 -10.25 17.11 4.25
C ILE A 232 -9.33 17.86 3.27
N CYS A 233 -8.11 18.23 3.70
CA CYS A 233 -7.15 18.89 2.83
C CYS A 233 -6.78 18.03 1.63
N GLU A 234 -6.55 16.73 1.83
CA GLU A 234 -6.23 15.78 0.75
C GLU A 234 -7.37 15.73 -0.27
N LYS A 235 -8.63 15.74 0.16
CA LYS A 235 -9.79 15.79 -0.75
C LYS A 235 -9.87 17.09 -1.54
N TYR A 236 -9.66 18.23 -0.92
CA TYR A 236 -9.64 19.52 -1.64
C TYR A 236 -8.49 19.57 -2.66
N LEU A 237 -7.31 19.06 -2.30
CA LEU A 237 -6.15 18.98 -3.21
C LEU A 237 -6.36 18.01 -4.36
N GLN A 238 -7.05 16.89 -4.12
CA GLN A 238 -7.42 15.91 -5.14
C GLN A 238 -8.28 16.53 -6.25
N TYR A 239 -9.15 17.47 -5.89
CA TYR A 239 -10.08 18.14 -6.80
C TYR A 239 -9.65 19.58 -7.12
N GLU A 240 -8.35 19.87 -7.08
CA GLU A 240 -7.73 21.14 -7.51
C GLU A 240 -8.20 22.38 -6.73
N GLN A 241 -8.72 22.23 -5.51
CA GLN A 241 -9.22 23.34 -4.67
C GLN A 241 -8.21 23.68 -3.56
N ALA A 242 -6.99 24.04 -3.95
CA ALA A 242 -5.87 24.27 -3.04
C ALA A 242 -6.13 25.42 -2.04
N GLU A 243 -6.79 26.50 -2.49
CA GLU A 243 -7.12 27.66 -1.63
C GLU A 243 -8.04 27.27 -0.49
N THR A 244 -8.99 26.35 -0.72
CA THR A 244 -9.90 25.86 0.32
C THR A 244 -9.14 24.99 1.34
N ALA A 245 -8.20 24.18 0.91
CA ALA A 245 -7.34 23.39 1.80
C ALA A 245 -6.56 24.30 2.78
N MET A 246 -6.13 25.49 2.35
CA MET A 246 -5.41 26.45 3.19
C MET A 246 -6.17 26.87 4.44
N ARG A 247 -7.52 26.85 4.44
CA ARG A 247 -8.31 27.18 5.64
C ARG A 247 -8.01 26.24 6.81
N TYR A 248 -7.74 24.97 6.54
CA TYR A 248 -7.38 23.97 7.54
C TYR A 248 -5.89 23.99 7.85
N LEU A 249 -5.05 24.19 6.84
CA LEU A 249 -3.58 24.21 7.01
C LEU A 249 -3.09 25.43 7.81
N ASN A 250 -3.88 26.51 7.86
CA ASN A 250 -3.61 27.70 8.67
C ASN A 250 -4.11 27.60 10.13
N GLN A 251 -4.80 26.52 10.49
CA GLN A 251 -5.19 26.26 11.88
C GLN A 251 -4.01 25.72 12.69
N ALA A 252 -4.20 25.60 14.01
CA ALA A 252 -3.22 24.96 14.87
C ALA A 252 -3.18 23.44 14.62
N TRP A 253 -1.97 22.92 14.49
CA TRP A 253 -1.72 21.50 14.36
C TRP A 253 -0.81 21.04 15.51
N GLU A 254 -1.03 19.82 16.03
CA GLU A 254 -0.16 19.19 17.00
C GLU A 254 1.20 18.85 16.38
N ASP A 255 2.27 18.91 17.14
CA ASP A 255 3.65 18.69 16.67
C ASP A 255 3.82 17.36 15.92
N ARG A 256 3.15 16.30 16.38
CA ARG A 256 3.19 14.98 15.73
C ARG A 256 2.62 14.96 14.30
N PHE A 257 1.78 15.94 13.94
CA PHE A 257 1.19 16.09 12.60
C PHE A 257 1.85 17.23 11.78
N GLU A 258 2.85 17.92 12.33
CA GLU A 258 3.50 19.03 11.62
C GLU A 258 4.14 18.58 10.31
N ARG A 259 4.68 17.38 10.24
CA ARG A 259 5.21 16.82 9.00
C ARG A 259 4.10 16.64 7.95
N ASP A 260 2.96 16.05 8.33
CA ASP A 260 1.82 15.89 7.42
C ASP A 260 1.32 17.26 6.91
N ARG A 261 1.27 18.24 7.80
CA ARG A 261 0.90 19.61 7.44
C ARG A 261 1.87 20.23 6.43
N LEU A 262 3.17 20.08 6.65
CA LEU A 262 4.21 20.59 5.73
C LEU A 262 4.14 19.90 4.36
N GLU A 263 3.89 18.59 4.30
CA GLU A 263 3.70 17.84 3.05
C GLU A 263 2.46 18.32 2.27
N LEU A 264 1.38 18.66 2.95
CA LEU A 264 0.18 19.22 2.34
C LEU A 264 0.43 20.66 1.84
N LEU A 265 1.12 21.48 2.63
CA LEU A 265 1.52 22.82 2.24
C LEU A 265 2.44 22.83 1.02
N ASP A 266 3.38 21.86 0.92
CA ASP A 266 4.22 21.69 -0.28
C ASP A 266 3.36 21.45 -1.53
N LYS A 267 2.37 20.54 -1.44
CA LYS A 267 1.42 20.27 -2.52
C LYS A 267 0.62 21.53 -2.91
N VAL A 268 0.16 22.30 -1.92
CA VAL A 268 -0.54 23.56 -2.19
C VAL A 268 0.38 24.54 -2.93
N CYS A 269 1.58 24.77 -2.41
CA CYS A 269 2.53 25.71 -3.03
C CYS A 269 2.92 25.32 -4.45
N VAL A 270 3.07 24.01 -4.73
CA VAL A 270 3.30 23.51 -6.09
C VAL A 270 2.12 23.84 -7.01
N LYS A 271 0.88 23.62 -6.55
CA LYS A 271 -0.34 23.88 -7.33
C LYS A 271 -0.59 25.38 -7.56
N THR A 272 -0.32 26.23 -6.57
CA THR A 272 -0.52 27.67 -6.64
C THR A 272 0.66 28.43 -7.27
N GLY A 273 1.80 27.76 -7.44
CA GLY A 273 3.02 28.39 -7.95
C GLY A 273 3.72 29.32 -6.94
N ASP A 274 3.40 29.24 -5.65
CA ASP A 274 4.04 30.06 -4.62
C ASP A 274 5.46 29.56 -4.30
N ARG A 275 6.42 29.96 -5.12
CA ARG A 275 7.84 29.57 -4.97
C ARG A 275 8.46 30.06 -3.66
N LYS A 276 8.05 31.23 -3.16
CA LYS A 276 8.60 31.76 -1.90
C LYS A 276 8.24 30.90 -0.71
N GLN A 277 6.96 30.55 -0.59
CA GLN A 277 6.50 29.69 0.48
C GLN A 277 7.00 28.26 0.30
N LEU A 278 7.03 27.75 -0.93
CA LEU A 278 7.57 26.43 -1.26
C LEU A 278 9.01 26.24 -0.75
N LYS A 279 9.86 27.24 -0.96
CA LYS A 279 11.24 27.25 -0.48
C LYS A 279 11.32 27.13 1.05
N VAL A 280 10.50 27.88 1.78
CA VAL A 280 10.45 27.83 3.25
C VAL A 280 9.98 26.45 3.73
N ILE A 281 8.91 25.92 3.14
CA ILE A 281 8.34 24.63 3.52
C ILE A 281 9.30 23.48 3.26
N ARG A 282 9.93 23.44 2.08
CA ARG A 282 10.91 22.39 1.73
C ARG A 282 12.17 22.48 2.60
N SER A 283 12.59 23.69 2.96
CA SER A 283 13.65 23.86 3.96
C SER A 283 13.27 23.24 5.32
N ARG A 284 12.03 23.47 5.81
CA ARG A 284 11.55 22.91 7.08
C ARG A 284 11.40 21.37 7.01
N LEU A 285 10.92 20.83 5.89
CA LEU A 285 10.86 19.38 5.67
C LEU A 285 12.26 18.76 5.70
N PHE A 286 13.25 19.39 5.07
CA PHE A 286 14.63 18.94 5.14
C PHE A 286 15.21 19.05 6.56
N GLN A 287 14.91 20.10 7.29
CA GLN A 287 15.34 20.24 8.68
C GLN A 287 14.73 19.20 9.61
N SER A 288 13.47 18.83 9.38
CA SER A 288 12.79 17.79 10.19
C SER A 288 13.32 16.38 9.90
N GLU A 289 13.71 16.10 8.67
CA GLU A 289 14.33 14.85 8.25
C GLU A 289 15.39 15.10 7.18
N GLN A 290 16.64 15.05 7.59
CA GLN A 290 17.81 15.34 6.74
C GLN A 290 18.11 14.19 5.77
N SER A 291 17.11 13.78 5.00
CA SER A 291 17.21 12.75 3.97
C SER A 291 17.57 13.37 2.60
N TYR A 292 18.24 12.58 1.76
CA TYR A 292 18.56 13.03 0.39
C TYR A 292 17.32 13.39 -0.45
N PRO A 293 16.19 12.65 -0.39
CA PRO A 293 14.97 13.05 -1.09
C PRO A 293 14.44 14.42 -0.64
N ASN A 294 14.40 14.70 0.67
CA ASN A 294 13.97 16.02 1.15
C ASN A 294 14.94 17.12 0.73
N PHE A 295 16.23 16.84 0.72
CA PHE A 295 17.24 17.79 0.24
C PHE A 295 17.09 18.09 -1.26
N THR A 296 16.84 17.08 -2.08
CA THR A 296 16.61 17.25 -3.52
C THR A 296 15.38 18.13 -3.78
N ARG A 297 14.26 17.84 -3.08
CA ARG A 297 13.06 18.71 -3.15
C ARG A 297 13.36 20.14 -2.75
N TYR A 298 14.19 20.37 -1.72
CA TYR A 298 14.59 21.69 -1.30
C TYR A 298 15.43 22.39 -2.39
N LEU A 299 16.40 21.72 -2.99
CA LEU A 299 17.21 22.26 -4.09
C LEU A 299 16.37 22.67 -5.31
N GLU A 300 15.28 21.93 -5.62
CA GLU A 300 14.36 22.27 -6.71
C GLU A 300 13.63 23.61 -6.48
N ALA A 301 13.45 24.01 -5.22
CA ALA A 301 12.80 25.26 -4.87
C ALA A 301 13.77 26.47 -4.83
N LEU A 302 15.09 26.22 -4.86
CA LEU A 302 16.12 27.24 -4.80
C LEU A 302 16.50 27.78 -6.19
N ASP A 303 16.96 29.01 -6.19
CA ASP A 303 17.63 29.59 -7.35
C ASP A 303 19.08 29.05 -7.44
N GLU A 304 19.69 29.11 -8.65
CA GLU A 304 21.00 28.46 -8.90
C GLU A 304 22.13 28.97 -8.00
N ASP A 305 22.12 30.26 -7.69
CA ASP A 305 23.10 30.92 -6.80
C ASP A 305 22.99 30.48 -5.34
N GLU A 306 21.82 29.98 -4.92
CA GLU A 306 21.58 29.51 -3.56
C GLU A 306 21.96 28.04 -3.35
N LYS A 307 21.95 27.23 -4.42
CA LYS A 307 22.16 25.76 -4.34
C LYS A 307 23.54 25.41 -3.78
N ALA A 308 24.58 26.10 -4.19
CA ALA A 308 25.93 25.82 -3.68
C ALA A 308 26.06 26.08 -2.17
N LYS A 309 25.42 27.15 -1.68
CA LYS A 309 25.38 27.44 -0.23
C LYS A 309 24.56 26.42 0.53
N ALA A 310 23.41 25.99 -0.03
CA ALA A 310 22.56 24.95 0.55
C ALA A 310 23.30 23.61 0.65
N CYS A 311 24.02 23.18 -0.39
CA CYS A 311 24.85 21.98 -0.38
C CYS A 311 25.93 22.04 0.72
N SER A 312 26.66 23.16 0.82
CA SER A 312 27.68 23.35 1.84
C SER A 312 27.10 23.29 3.26
N SER A 313 25.90 23.85 3.46
CA SER A 313 25.19 23.79 4.73
C SER A 313 24.71 22.37 5.05
N ALA A 314 24.14 21.67 4.08
CA ALA A 314 23.65 20.31 4.24
C ALA A 314 24.77 19.34 4.62
N ILE A 315 25.96 19.47 4.02
CA ILE A 315 27.14 18.67 4.36
C ILE A 315 27.53 18.87 5.84
N LYS A 316 27.60 20.12 6.29
CA LYS A 316 27.92 20.42 7.70
C LYS A 316 26.86 19.89 8.66
N GLN A 317 25.59 20.01 8.32
CA GLN A 317 24.49 19.50 9.13
C GLN A 317 24.51 17.97 9.20
N ALA A 318 24.81 17.28 8.10
CA ALA A 318 24.93 15.82 8.07
C ALA A 318 26.03 15.32 9.01
N GLU A 319 27.18 16.02 9.07
CA GLU A 319 28.28 15.67 9.98
C GLU A 319 27.90 15.81 11.47
N GLN A 320 26.92 16.67 11.79
CA GLN A 320 26.48 16.96 13.16
C GLN A 320 25.19 16.24 13.55
N SER A 321 24.51 15.61 12.62
CA SER A 321 23.22 14.97 12.82
C SER A 321 23.31 13.73 13.71
N GLY A 322 22.26 13.49 14.50
CA GLY A 322 22.11 12.27 15.32
C GLY A 322 21.84 11.01 14.50
N ASN A 323 21.34 11.12 13.25
CA ASN A 323 21.00 9.95 12.44
C ASN A 323 22.13 9.58 11.48
N ILE A 324 22.97 8.65 11.87
CA ILE A 324 24.15 8.23 11.11
C ILE A 324 23.81 7.71 9.71
N VAL A 325 22.69 6.98 9.54
CA VAL A 325 22.31 6.37 8.24
C VAL A 325 21.87 7.44 7.26
N LEU A 326 20.97 8.36 7.66
CA LEU A 326 20.51 9.45 6.80
C LEU A 326 21.66 10.39 6.44
N SER A 327 22.55 10.68 7.40
CA SER A 327 23.71 11.54 7.18
C SER A 327 24.72 10.94 6.21
N ALA A 328 25.04 9.67 6.36
CA ALA A 328 25.97 9.00 5.46
C ALA A 328 25.38 8.85 4.05
N ASP A 329 24.07 8.53 3.96
CA ASP A 329 23.35 8.46 2.66
C ASP A 329 23.34 9.84 1.96
N LEU A 330 23.02 10.92 2.68
CA LEU A 330 23.05 12.28 2.17
C LEU A 330 24.46 12.66 1.66
N LEU A 331 25.51 12.40 2.44
CA LEU A 331 26.89 12.69 2.04
C LEU A 331 27.32 11.89 0.80
N LEU A 332 26.97 10.60 0.71
CA LEU A 332 27.25 9.78 -0.45
C LEU A 332 26.58 10.34 -1.71
N ASN A 333 25.31 10.70 -1.63
CA ASN A 333 24.56 11.27 -2.75
C ASN A 333 25.05 12.66 -3.15
N LEU A 334 25.68 13.41 -2.23
CA LEU A 334 26.35 14.67 -2.51
C LEU A 334 27.82 14.50 -2.97
N SER A 335 28.22 13.27 -3.30
CA SER A 335 29.59 12.93 -3.72
C SER A 335 30.66 13.23 -2.67
N GLN A 336 30.29 13.28 -1.38
CA GLN A 336 31.19 13.48 -0.25
C GLN A 336 31.59 12.12 0.35
N THR A 337 32.09 11.25 -0.48
CA THR A 337 32.37 9.84 -0.15
C THR A 337 33.32 9.67 1.04
N GLU A 338 34.42 10.43 1.07
CA GLU A 338 35.39 10.39 2.15
C GLU A 338 34.79 10.83 3.50
N ARG A 339 33.94 11.89 3.48
CA ARG A 339 33.25 12.36 4.69
C ARG A 339 32.22 11.36 5.19
N ALA A 340 31.46 10.74 4.27
CA ALA A 340 30.51 9.67 4.61
C ALA A 340 31.23 8.49 5.28
N GLN A 341 32.34 8.06 4.71
CA GLN A 341 33.15 6.98 5.29
C GLN A 341 33.71 7.37 6.66
N ALA A 342 34.30 8.55 6.81
CA ALA A 342 34.84 9.03 8.07
C ALA A 342 33.75 9.10 9.16
N LEU A 343 32.56 9.61 8.83
CA LEU A 343 31.41 9.68 9.73
C LEU A 343 31.02 8.29 10.25
N VAL A 344 30.85 7.32 9.34
CA VAL A 344 30.43 5.97 9.70
C VAL A 344 31.51 5.25 10.53
N LEU A 345 32.77 5.44 10.20
CA LEU A 345 33.87 4.82 10.96
C LEU A 345 34.04 5.43 12.34
N ALA A 346 33.87 6.75 12.50
CA ALA A 346 33.92 7.42 13.79
C ALA A 346 32.79 6.97 14.73
N ARG A 347 31.61 6.65 14.15
CA ARG A 347 30.38 6.33 14.90
C ARG A 347 29.93 4.87 14.68
N HIS A 348 30.81 3.97 14.27
CA HIS A 348 30.47 2.60 13.87
C HIS A 348 29.75 1.78 14.93
N GLN A 349 29.87 2.12 16.20
CA GLN A 349 29.15 1.45 17.29
C GLN A 349 27.64 1.69 17.23
N GLU A 350 27.18 2.85 16.73
CA GLU A 350 25.78 3.21 16.59
C GLU A 350 25.06 2.41 15.49
N LEU A 351 25.80 1.77 14.60
CA LEU A 351 25.23 0.92 13.54
C LEU A 351 24.44 -0.28 14.07
N ALA A 352 24.72 -0.72 15.29
CA ALA A 352 24.01 -1.82 15.94
C ALA A 352 22.54 -1.46 16.28
N GLU A 353 22.22 -0.18 16.41
CA GLU A 353 20.89 0.35 16.75
C GLU A 353 20.08 0.73 15.49
N CYS A 354 20.69 0.63 14.30
CA CYS A 354 20.06 1.04 13.07
C CYS A 354 19.06 -0.01 12.53
N PHE A 355 17.99 0.46 11.89
CA PHE A 355 17.06 -0.43 11.21
C PHE A 355 17.74 -1.24 10.10
N TYR A 356 17.50 -2.54 10.09
CA TYR A 356 18.12 -3.52 9.19
C TYR A 356 18.09 -3.10 7.71
N ASP A 357 16.91 -2.72 7.17
CA ASP A 357 16.78 -2.39 5.75
C ASP A 357 17.54 -1.11 5.37
N SER A 358 17.57 -0.13 6.26
CA SER A 358 18.29 1.13 6.06
C SER A 358 19.79 0.91 6.08
N LEU A 359 20.27 0.11 7.05
CA LEU A 359 21.67 -0.25 7.17
C LEU A 359 22.15 -1.12 5.99
N LEU A 360 21.31 -2.04 5.48
CA LEU A 360 21.63 -2.85 4.31
C LEU A 360 21.74 -1.99 3.03
N ARG A 361 20.85 -1.00 2.87
CA ARG A 361 20.95 -0.04 1.75
C ARG A 361 22.25 0.76 1.82
N LEU A 362 22.59 1.25 3.01
CA LEU A 362 23.82 1.99 3.23
C LEU A 362 25.07 1.14 2.96
N ALA A 363 25.09 -0.13 3.43
CA ALA A 363 26.18 -1.06 3.14
C ALA A 363 26.44 -1.25 1.64
N LYS A 364 25.35 -1.43 0.87
CA LYS A 364 25.40 -1.55 -0.59
C LYS A 364 25.84 -0.24 -1.28
N ALA A 365 25.43 0.91 -0.74
CA ALA A 365 25.85 2.22 -1.26
C ALA A 365 27.37 2.42 -1.07
N PHE A 366 27.94 2.05 0.07
CA PHE A 366 29.37 2.08 0.29
C PHE A 366 30.14 1.08 -0.58
N GLU A 367 29.61 -0.13 -0.82
CA GLU A 367 30.23 -1.06 -1.79
C GLU A 367 30.32 -0.43 -3.18
N LYS A 368 29.20 0.19 -3.63
CA LYS A 368 29.15 0.87 -4.94
C LYS A 368 30.11 2.05 -5.04
N ALA A 369 30.30 2.76 -3.93
CA ALA A 369 31.22 3.89 -3.82
C ALA A 369 32.69 3.47 -3.57
N ASP A 370 33.00 2.17 -3.60
CA ASP A 370 34.32 1.59 -3.32
C ASP A 370 34.89 1.85 -1.91
N CYS A 371 34.00 2.17 -0.96
CA CYS A 371 34.35 2.40 0.46
C CYS A 371 34.32 1.10 1.26
N SER A 372 35.26 0.20 0.95
CA SER A 372 35.30 -1.17 1.50
C SER A 372 35.30 -1.21 3.04
N LEU A 373 35.93 -0.26 3.73
CA LEU A 373 35.99 -0.25 5.18
C LEU A 373 34.66 0.13 5.82
N ALA A 374 33.97 1.17 5.31
CA ALA A 374 32.65 1.56 5.78
C ALA A 374 31.59 0.49 5.47
N ALA A 375 31.64 -0.12 4.28
CA ALA A 375 30.79 -1.26 3.94
C ALA A 375 31.01 -2.43 4.91
N THR A 376 32.27 -2.69 5.31
CA THR A 376 32.61 -3.71 6.30
C THR A 376 31.98 -3.39 7.66
N ALA A 377 32.00 -2.16 8.13
CA ALA A 377 31.35 -1.76 9.37
C ALA A 377 29.84 -2.10 9.35
N CYS A 378 29.15 -1.70 8.27
CA CYS A 378 27.72 -1.96 8.09
C CYS A 378 27.39 -3.47 8.02
N TYR A 379 28.14 -4.26 7.21
CA TYR A 379 27.89 -5.71 7.13
C TYR A 379 28.20 -6.46 8.41
N ARG A 380 29.20 -6.01 9.21
CA ARG A 380 29.45 -6.57 10.54
C ARG A 380 28.29 -6.32 11.48
N ALA A 381 27.75 -5.13 11.51
CA ALA A 381 26.57 -4.81 12.34
C ALA A 381 25.34 -5.65 11.94
N LEU A 382 25.06 -5.78 10.64
CA LEU A 382 23.98 -6.64 10.12
C LEU A 382 24.17 -8.13 10.49
N LEU A 383 25.39 -8.65 10.39
CA LEU A 383 25.70 -10.03 10.75
C LEU A 383 25.54 -10.26 12.25
N LEU A 384 26.06 -9.34 13.07
CA LEU A 384 25.98 -9.42 14.52
C LEU A 384 24.52 -9.36 15.01
N ASP A 385 23.66 -8.51 14.43
CA ASP A 385 22.23 -8.46 14.75
C ASP A 385 21.52 -9.80 14.48
N ILE A 386 21.74 -10.40 13.31
CA ILE A 386 21.17 -11.72 12.96
C ILE A 386 21.62 -12.79 13.98
N LEU A 387 22.88 -12.78 14.34
CA LEU A 387 23.44 -13.78 15.23
C LEU A 387 23.04 -13.51 16.69
N ALA A 388 23.10 -12.28 17.18
CA ALA A 388 22.71 -11.94 18.54
C ALA A 388 21.26 -12.34 18.85
N GLN A 389 20.35 -12.04 17.93
CA GLN A 389 18.93 -12.36 18.09
C GLN A 389 18.55 -13.81 17.71
N ALA A 390 19.53 -14.66 17.38
CA ALA A 390 19.35 -16.07 17.02
C ALA A 390 18.29 -16.31 15.92
N ARG A 391 18.16 -15.39 14.95
CA ARG A 391 17.20 -15.47 13.85
C ARG A 391 17.60 -16.56 12.83
N SER A 392 17.35 -17.83 13.15
CA SER A 392 17.81 -18.98 12.36
C SER A 392 17.30 -18.95 10.92
N LYS A 393 16.09 -18.43 10.67
CA LYS A 393 15.54 -18.22 9.31
C LYS A 393 16.39 -17.24 8.49
N ALA A 394 17.07 -16.31 9.11
CA ALA A 394 17.92 -15.30 8.46
C ALA A 394 19.39 -15.71 8.34
N TYR A 395 19.80 -16.90 8.80
CA TYR A 395 21.20 -17.35 8.73
C TYR A 395 21.75 -17.45 7.29
N GLY A 396 20.88 -17.66 6.30
CA GLY A 396 21.30 -17.59 4.89
C GLY A 396 21.74 -16.18 4.48
N HIS A 397 21.10 -15.12 5.03
CA HIS A 397 21.55 -13.75 4.82
C HIS A 397 22.86 -13.50 5.56
N GLY A 398 22.96 -13.95 6.82
CA GLY A 398 24.21 -13.86 7.60
C GLY A 398 25.40 -14.50 6.90
N ALA A 399 25.23 -15.69 6.31
CA ALA A 399 26.28 -16.37 5.55
C ALA A 399 26.71 -15.56 4.31
N ARG A 400 25.78 -14.94 3.61
CA ARG A 400 26.09 -14.03 2.49
C ARG A 400 26.88 -12.80 2.93
N TYR A 401 26.54 -12.22 4.09
CA TYR A 401 27.29 -11.08 4.64
C TYR A 401 28.69 -11.49 5.06
N TYR A 402 28.84 -12.66 5.64
CA TYR A 402 30.15 -13.21 5.98
C TYR A 402 31.04 -13.36 4.75
N LYS A 403 30.56 -14.00 3.68
CA LYS A 403 31.28 -14.14 2.38
C LYS A 403 31.62 -12.75 1.78
N LYS A 404 30.75 -11.75 1.91
CA LYS A 404 31.05 -10.36 1.52
C LYS A 404 32.17 -9.74 2.37
N LEU A 405 32.16 -9.96 3.67
CA LEU A 405 33.21 -9.47 4.56
C LEU A 405 34.58 -10.05 4.23
N GLU A 406 34.67 -11.33 3.84
CA GLU A 406 35.89 -11.96 3.35
C GLU A 406 36.40 -11.32 2.04
N ALA A 407 35.47 -11.03 1.11
CA ALA A 407 35.82 -10.37 -0.16
C ALA A 407 36.30 -8.92 0.07
N LEU A 408 35.60 -8.16 0.92
CA LEU A 408 35.97 -6.79 1.25
C LEU A 408 37.31 -6.73 2.00
N ALA A 409 37.58 -7.69 2.89
CA ALA A 409 38.81 -7.75 3.64
C ALA A 409 40.08 -7.81 2.76
N LYS A 410 40.00 -8.44 1.58
CA LYS A 410 41.10 -8.51 0.60
C LYS A 410 41.46 -7.15 -0.03
N ARG A 411 40.53 -6.17 0.06
CA ARG A 411 40.65 -4.83 -0.53
C ARG A 411 41.09 -3.77 0.50
N ILE A 412 41.03 -4.12 1.79
CA ILE A 412 41.32 -3.19 2.88
C ILE A 412 42.76 -3.35 3.34
N LYS A 413 43.57 -2.29 3.21
CA LYS A 413 44.96 -2.26 3.64
C LYS A 413 45.09 -1.97 5.15
N GLU A 414 44.26 -1.08 5.67
CA GLU A 414 44.22 -0.68 7.07
C GLU A 414 42.81 -0.74 7.61
N PHE A 415 42.62 -1.44 8.74
CA PHE A 415 41.30 -1.68 9.32
C PHE A 415 40.89 -0.67 10.39
N LYS A 416 41.80 0.20 10.88
CA LYS A 416 41.46 1.17 11.92
C LYS A 416 40.29 2.07 11.49
N PRO A 417 39.33 2.33 12.38
CA PRO A 417 39.22 1.96 13.79
C PRO A 417 38.66 0.57 14.08
N LEU A 418 38.29 -0.20 13.02
CA LEU A 418 37.72 -1.53 13.19
C LEU A 418 38.80 -2.58 13.51
N PRO A 419 38.43 -3.72 14.14
CA PRO A 419 39.30 -4.89 14.25
C PRO A 419 39.64 -5.43 12.86
N THR A 420 40.82 -6.08 12.71
CA THR A 420 41.14 -6.82 11.49
C THR A 420 40.09 -7.90 11.23
N HIS A 421 39.99 -8.36 9.98
CA HIS A 421 39.04 -9.42 9.64
C HIS A 421 39.26 -10.68 10.48
N HIS A 422 40.55 -11.08 10.67
CA HIS A 422 40.90 -12.23 11.48
C HIS A 422 40.43 -12.06 12.94
N ALA A 423 40.73 -10.90 13.58
CA ALA A 423 40.28 -10.62 14.94
C ALA A 423 38.76 -10.61 15.08
N PHE A 424 38.04 -10.05 14.08
CA PHE A 424 36.59 -10.09 14.06
C PHE A 424 36.04 -11.52 13.99
N VAL A 425 36.59 -12.38 13.13
CA VAL A 425 36.20 -13.79 13.00
C VAL A 425 36.43 -14.55 14.31
N GLN A 426 37.57 -14.31 15.00
CA GLN A 426 37.84 -14.90 16.31
C GLN A 426 36.76 -14.48 17.34
N GLN A 427 36.41 -13.19 17.39
CA GLN A 427 35.35 -12.66 18.25
C GLN A 427 33.99 -13.30 17.92
N LEU A 428 33.68 -13.44 16.62
CA LEU A 428 32.46 -14.04 16.16
C LEU A 428 32.35 -15.51 16.59
N HIS A 429 33.44 -16.27 16.47
CA HIS A 429 33.49 -17.65 16.92
C HIS A 429 33.37 -17.76 18.46
N ALA A 430 34.03 -16.90 19.19
CA ALA A 430 33.94 -16.88 20.67
C ALA A 430 32.48 -16.62 21.13
N ALA A 431 31.80 -15.66 20.51
CA ALA A 431 30.44 -15.26 20.91
C ALA A 431 29.35 -16.19 20.35
N HIS A 432 29.52 -16.72 19.15
CA HIS A 432 28.48 -17.41 18.38
C HIS A 432 28.87 -18.79 17.85
N GLY A 433 29.98 -19.40 18.28
CA GLY A 433 30.47 -20.70 17.82
C GLY A 433 29.48 -21.85 18.03
N ARG A 434 28.58 -21.75 19.01
CA ARG A 434 27.51 -22.74 19.26
C ARG A 434 26.40 -22.75 18.21
N LYS A 435 26.33 -21.77 17.31
CA LYS A 435 25.28 -21.65 16.27
C LYS A 435 25.63 -22.52 15.05
N LYS A 436 25.68 -23.85 15.24
CA LYS A 436 26.11 -24.83 14.24
C LYS A 436 25.43 -24.66 12.88
N SER A 437 24.11 -24.37 12.85
CA SER A 437 23.34 -24.20 11.61
C SER A 437 23.72 -22.91 10.83
N PHE A 438 24.33 -21.94 11.45
CA PHE A 438 24.92 -20.79 10.75
C PHE A 438 26.27 -21.19 10.12
N TRP A 439 27.16 -21.79 10.91
CA TRP A 439 28.51 -22.17 10.44
C TRP A 439 28.47 -23.20 9.31
N ALA A 440 27.59 -24.18 9.38
CA ALA A 440 27.40 -25.17 8.29
C ALA A 440 27.02 -24.52 6.94
N ARG A 441 26.39 -23.33 6.94
CA ARG A 441 26.07 -22.59 5.70
C ARG A 441 27.26 -21.86 5.08
N LEU A 442 28.39 -21.77 5.77
CA LEU A 442 29.62 -21.19 5.24
C LEU A 442 30.47 -22.23 4.53
N GLU A 443 30.29 -23.51 4.90
CA GLU A 443 31.01 -24.65 4.33
C GLU A 443 30.34 -25.17 3.02
N SER A 444 29.06 -24.81 2.84
CA SER A 444 28.27 -25.06 1.61
C SER A 444 28.42 -23.92 0.61
#